data_ba863d3126729dbcb03647503308a6cf
#
_entry.id   ba863d3126729dbcb03647503308a6cf
#
_cell.length_a   1.000
_cell.length_b   1.000
_cell.length_c   1.000
_cell.angle_alpha   90.00
_cell.angle_beta   90.00
_cell.angle_gamma   90.00
#
_symmetry.space_group_name_H-M   'P 1'
#
loop_
_entity.id
_entity.type
_entity.pdbx_description
1 polymer ?
#
loop_
_entity_poly.entity_id
_entity_poly.type
_entity_poly.pdbx_seq_one_letter_code
_entity_poly.pdbx_strand_id
1 'polypeptide(L)'
;MRVSTMIRIATEPSGPATFDTGLIDRITKFGREVEARGLPGVWIGDSLGRGRPTLDSLQVLTALAAVTRQVELGISVLQLPLRNPVELAHRVQSLQAMSNGRFILGVGSGSTRDDFELLGYDYDHRFRTFRNDLEIMAKVWNGEPVNGGTLSNWPGCKGGPPILIGAWRSPRWITYAARQAQGWTPSGRFSSWDDLEHG
;
A
#
# COMPACT_ATOMS: atom_id res chain seq x y z
N MET A 1 -7.14 -18.88 10.04
CA MET A 1 -5.96 -18.13 9.54
C MET A 1 -6.07 -18.02 8.03
N ARG A 2 -6.00 -16.82 7.45
CA ARG A 2 -5.98 -16.63 5.98
C ARG A 2 -4.53 -16.47 5.54
N VAL A 3 -4.06 -17.27 4.59
CA VAL A 3 -2.71 -17.20 4.04
C VAL A 3 -2.79 -16.58 2.65
N SER A 4 -2.34 -15.34 2.53
CA SER A 4 -2.21 -14.63 1.25
C SER A 4 -0.78 -14.74 0.72
N THR A 5 -0.59 -14.47 -0.56
CA THR A 5 0.73 -14.48 -1.18
C THR A 5 1.25 -13.06 -1.40
N MET A 6 2.57 -12.91 -1.35
CA MET A 6 3.24 -11.65 -1.66
C MET A 6 3.95 -11.76 -3.01
N ILE A 7 3.68 -10.80 -3.89
CA ILE A 7 4.40 -10.68 -5.15
C ILE A 7 5.64 -9.80 -4.97
N ARG A 8 6.78 -10.29 -5.41
CA ARG A 8 8.01 -9.50 -5.59
C ARG A 8 8.31 -9.45 -7.08
N ILE A 9 8.16 -8.28 -7.67
CA ILE A 9 8.52 -8.06 -9.06
C ILE A 9 9.85 -7.31 -9.05
N ALA A 10 10.94 -8.07 -9.10
CA ALA A 10 12.26 -7.54 -9.40
C ALA A 10 12.51 -7.77 -10.89
N THR A 11 12.81 -6.72 -11.62
CA THR A 11 13.38 -6.85 -12.95
C THR A 11 14.88 -7.05 -12.76
N GLU A 12 15.43 -8.20 -13.13
CA GLU A 12 16.86 -8.36 -13.28
C GLU A 12 17.30 -7.47 -14.48
N PRO A 13 18.28 -6.57 -14.33
CA PRO A 13 18.82 -5.87 -15.48
C PRO A 13 19.71 -6.84 -16.27
N SER A 14 19.10 -7.60 -17.13
CA SER A 14 19.80 -8.51 -18.04
C SER A 14 19.86 -7.91 -19.43
N GLY A 15 20.96 -7.23 -19.76
CA GLY A 15 21.26 -6.81 -21.12
C GLY A 15 21.12 -5.30 -21.40
N PRO A 16 21.43 -4.88 -22.63
CA PRO A 16 21.30 -3.49 -23.05
C PRO A 16 19.85 -3.03 -22.93
N ALA A 17 19.65 -1.74 -22.69
CA ALA A 17 18.40 -1.06 -22.35
C ALA A 17 17.19 -1.40 -23.26
N THR A 18 16.62 -2.58 -23.08
CA THR A 18 15.42 -3.02 -23.77
C THR A 18 14.28 -3.13 -22.78
N PHE A 19 13.08 -2.74 -23.21
CA PHE A 19 11.88 -2.98 -22.41
C PHE A 19 11.64 -4.49 -22.26
N ASP A 20 11.31 -4.93 -21.03
CA ASP A 20 10.82 -6.27 -20.78
C ASP A 20 9.39 -6.40 -21.30
N THR A 21 9.22 -6.82 -22.54
CA THR A 21 7.92 -6.94 -23.21
C THR A 21 7.00 -7.98 -22.56
N GLY A 22 7.54 -8.91 -21.76
CA GLY A 22 6.77 -9.93 -21.03
C GLY A 22 6.36 -9.54 -19.62
N LEU A 23 6.74 -8.37 -19.13
CA LEU A 23 6.53 -7.98 -17.73
C LEU A 23 5.05 -7.96 -17.33
N ILE A 24 4.20 -7.30 -18.11
CA ILE A 24 2.76 -7.22 -17.84
C ILE A 24 2.08 -8.58 -17.92
N ASP A 25 2.52 -9.44 -18.82
CA ASP A 25 1.98 -10.80 -18.96
C ASP A 25 2.30 -11.66 -17.73
N ARG A 26 3.53 -11.54 -17.19
CA ARG A 26 3.89 -12.24 -15.95
C ARG A 26 3.07 -11.76 -14.76
N ILE A 27 2.85 -10.44 -14.62
CA ILE A 27 2.02 -9.85 -13.55
C ILE A 27 0.59 -10.37 -13.65
N THR A 28 0.00 -10.27 -14.82
CA THR A 28 -1.41 -10.65 -15.02
C THR A 28 -1.61 -12.15 -14.93
N LYS A 29 -0.68 -12.97 -15.45
CA LYS A 29 -0.69 -14.43 -15.30
C LYS A 29 -0.62 -14.80 -13.81
N PHE A 30 0.27 -14.21 -13.04
CA PHE A 30 0.37 -14.44 -11.61
C PHE A 30 -0.96 -14.16 -10.89
N GLY A 31 -1.61 -13.02 -11.18
CA GLY A 31 -2.92 -12.70 -10.59
C GLY A 31 -4.00 -13.76 -10.89
N ARG A 32 -4.10 -14.20 -12.14
CA ARG A 32 -5.04 -15.27 -12.53
C ARG A 32 -4.73 -16.59 -11.83
N GLU A 33 -3.46 -16.96 -11.69
CA GLU A 33 -3.05 -18.19 -11.02
C GLU A 33 -3.37 -18.17 -9.52
N VAL A 34 -3.16 -17.02 -8.84
CA VAL A 34 -3.53 -16.83 -7.43
C VAL A 34 -5.03 -17.04 -7.25
N GLU A 35 -5.84 -16.43 -8.09
CA GLU A 35 -7.30 -16.56 -8.04
C GLU A 35 -7.76 -17.98 -8.34
N ALA A 36 -7.21 -18.60 -9.38
CA ALA A 36 -7.52 -19.98 -9.77
C ALA A 36 -7.17 -21.02 -8.66
N ARG A 37 -6.17 -20.71 -7.83
CA ARG A 37 -5.79 -21.54 -6.68
C ARG A 37 -6.62 -21.28 -5.42
N GLY A 38 -7.57 -20.35 -5.46
CA GLY A 38 -8.41 -19.97 -4.32
C GLY A 38 -7.64 -19.26 -3.18
N LEU A 39 -6.49 -18.65 -3.46
CA LEU A 39 -5.78 -17.86 -2.46
C LEU A 39 -6.55 -16.58 -2.16
N PRO A 40 -6.64 -16.15 -0.88
CA PRO A 40 -7.51 -15.04 -0.49
C PRO A 40 -7.04 -13.68 -0.96
N GLY A 41 -5.74 -13.47 -1.23
CA GLY A 41 -5.24 -12.17 -1.64
C GLY A 41 -3.82 -12.16 -2.19
N VAL A 42 -3.51 -11.06 -2.88
CA VAL A 42 -2.17 -10.70 -3.36
C VAL A 42 -1.71 -9.44 -2.67
N TRP A 43 -0.53 -9.47 -2.11
CA TRP A 43 0.08 -8.35 -1.41
C TRP A 43 1.38 -7.92 -2.06
N ILE A 44 1.67 -6.62 -2.06
CA ILE A 44 2.91 -6.06 -2.59
C ILE A 44 3.52 -5.09 -1.59
N GLY A 45 4.85 -5.08 -1.48
CA GLY A 45 5.58 -4.06 -0.75
C GLY A 45 5.75 -2.79 -1.57
N ASP A 46 5.92 -1.67 -0.88
CA ASP A 46 6.24 -0.38 -1.51
C ASP A 46 7.71 -0.03 -1.30
N SER A 47 8.37 0.42 -2.36
CA SER A 47 9.77 0.84 -2.34
C SER A 47 10.09 1.71 -3.56
N LEU A 48 11.00 2.69 -3.40
CA LEU A 48 11.55 3.45 -4.53
C LEU A 48 12.63 2.68 -5.32
N GLY A 49 12.94 1.45 -4.90
CA GLY A 49 13.79 0.58 -5.69
C GLY A 49 15.28 0.62 -5.37
N ARG A 50 15.72 1.22 -4.28
CA ARG A 50 17.10 1.23 -3.76
C ARG A 50 18.10 0.30 -4.47
N GLY A 51 18.76 0.81 -5.53
CA GLY A 51 19.71 0.05 -6.34
C GLY A 51 19.10 -1.01 -7.28
N ARG A 52 17.76 -1.12 -7.35
CA ARG A 52 17.05 -1.99 -8.28
C ARG A 52 15.80 -1.27 -8.80
N PRO A 53 15.51 -1.36 -10.10
CA PRO A 53 14.21 -0.91 -10.61
C PRO A 53 13.08 -1.64 -9.90
N THR A 54 12.12 -0.87 -9.37
CA THR A 54 10.93 -1.41 -8.68
C THR A 54 9.70 -0.74 -9.25
N LEU A 55 8.68 -1.52 -9.57
CA LEU A 55 7.43 -1.00 -10.07
C LEU A 55 6.65 -0.33 -8.93
N ASP A 56 5.91 0.73 -9.27
CA ASP A 56 4.97 1.34 -8.34
C ASP A 56 3.88 0.34 -7.94
N SER A 57 3.66 0.22 -6.64
CA SER A 57 2.76 -0.79 -6.08
C SER A 57 1.30 -0.59 -6.48
N LEU A 58 0.83 0.67 -6.60
CA LEU A 58 -0.54 0.97 -7.03
C LEU A 58 -0.75 0.59 -8.50
N GLN A 59 0.24 0.81 -9.36
CA GLN A 59 0.16 0.43 -10.78
C GLN A 59 0.11 -1.09 -10.96
N VAL A 60 0.93 -1.83 -10.21
CA VAL A 60 0.90 -3.31 -10.23
C VAL A 60 -0.47 -3.82 -9.76
N LEU A 61 -0.99 -3.30 -8.65
CA LEU A 61 -2.31 -3.72 -8.16
C LEU A 61 -3.44 -3.33 -9.11
N THR A 62 -3.31 -2.23 -9.85
CA THR A 62 -4.27 -1.86 -10.90
C THR A 62 -4.27 -2.91 -12.02
N ALA A 63 -3.10 -3.37 -12.46
CA ALA A 63 -3.01 -4.44 -13.46
C ALA A 63 -3.61 -5.76 -12.96
N LEU A 64 -3.39 -6.09 -11.68
CA LEU A 64 -4.01 -7.26 -11.04
C LEU A 64 -5.53 -7.11 -10.91
N ALA A 65 -6.03 -5.92 -10.56
CA ALA A 65 -7.47 -5.65 -10.47
C ALA A 65 -8.20 -5.91 -11.80
N ALA A 66 -7.55 -5.61 -12.92
CA ALA A 66 -8.12 -5.80 -14.26
C ALA A 66 -8.34 -7.28 -14.60
N VAL A 67 -7.55 -8.20 -14.05
CA VAL A 67 -7.55 -9.63 -14.42
C VAL A 67 -8.07 -10.56 -13.34
N THR A 68 -8.41 -10.04 -12.16
CA THR A 68 -8.96 -10.78 -11.01
C THR A 68 -10.34 -10.27 -10.63
N ARG A 69 -11.13 -11.08 -9.89
CA ARG A 69 -12.51 -10.74 -9.50
C ARG A 69 -12.79 -10.93 -8.01
N GLN A 70 -12.06 -11.79 -7.33
CA GLN A 70 -12.36 -12.20 -5.95
C GLN A 70 -11.23 -11.94 -4.97
N VAL A 71 -9.96 -12.06 -5.41
CA VAL A 71 -8.80 -11.90 -4.52
C VAL A 71 -8.69 -10.48 -3.96
N GLU A 72 -8.37 -10.37 -2.69
CA GLU A 72 -7.99 -9.11 -2.05
C GLU A 72 -6.68 -8.60 -2.66
N LEU A 73 -6.58 -7.29 -2.83
CA LEU A 73 -5.40 -6.63 -3.37
C LEU A 73 -4.83 -5.69 -2.31
N GLY A 74 -3.65 -5.96 -1.79
CA GLY A 74 -3.10 -5.24 -0.65
C GLY A 74 -1.71 -4.67 -0.85
N ILE A 75 -1.43 -3.59 -0.13
CA ILE A 75 -0.06 -3.08 0.03
C ILE A 75 0.36 -3.32 1.48
N SER A 76 1.55 -3.89 1.68
CA SER A 76 2.12 -4.10 3.02
C SER A 76 3.62 -3.72 3.04
N VAL A 77 3.93 -2.47 3.34
CA VAL A 77 3.09 -1.29 3.53
C VAL A 77 3.55 -0.17 2.60
N LEU A 78 2.64 0.72 2.22
CA LEU A 78 2.95 1.95 1.50
C LEU A 78 3.60 2.95 2.47
N GLN A 79 4.70 3.58 2.06
CA GLN A 79 5.39 4.62 2.82
C GLN A 79 4.67 5.96 2.64
N LEU A 80 3.64 6.19 3.47
CA LEU A 80 2.71 7.31 3.30
C LEU A 80 3.40 8.69 3.28
N PRO A 81 4.35 9.01 4.21
CA PRO A 81 4.97 10.35 4.26
C PRO A 81 5.84 10.71 3.04
N LEU A 82 6.06 9.79 2.11
CA LEU A 82 6.78 10.04 0.86
C LEU A 82 5.87 10.52 -0.27
N ARG A 83 4.62 10.89 0.02
CA ARG A 83 3.61 11.23 -0.99
C ARG A 83 2.74 12.39 -0.55
N ASN A 84 2.18 13.11 -1.51
CA ASN A 84 1.12 14.08 -1.21
C ASN A 84 -0.15 13.30 -0.81
N PRO A 85 -0.72 13.51 0.38
CA PRO A 85 -1.84 12.72 0.88
C PRO A 85 -3.14 12.95 0.08
N VAL A 86 -3.37 14.13 -0.49
CA VAL A 86 -4.56 14.44 -1.29
C VAL A 86 -4.49 13.71 -2.63
N GLU A 87 -3.35 13.80 -3.32
CA GLU A 87 -3.12 13.10 -4.60
C GLU A 87 -3.18 11.57 -4.40
N LEU A 88 -2.55 11.07 -3.34
CA LEU A 88 -2.59 9.66 -3.02
C LEU A 88 -4.02 9.19 -2.70
N ALA A 89 -4.80 9.97 -1.94
CA ALA A 89 -6.19 9.64 -1.66
C ALA A 89 -7.02 9.49 -2.95
N HIS A 90 -6.79 10.34 -3.95
CA HIS A 90 -7.43 10.23 -5.27
C HIS A 90 -7.03 8.94 -5.99
N ARG A 91 -5.73 8.60 -6.03
CA ARG A 91 -5.24 7.35 -6.67
C ARG A 91 -5.80 6.11 -5.98
N VAL A 92 -5.84 6.13 -4.66
CA VAL A 92 -6.41 5.06 -3.84
C VAL A 92 -7.90 4.84 -4.14
N GLN A 93 -8.69 5.91 -4.25
CA GLN A 93 -10.09 5.80 -4.67
C GLN A 93 -10.24 5.19 -6.06
N SER A 94 -9.38 5.56 -6.99
CA SER A 94 -9.40 5.00 -8.34
C SER A 94 -9.18 3.49 -8.31
N LEU A 95 -8.17 3.02 -7.57
CA LEU A 95 -7.92 1.59 -7.42
C LEU A 95 -9.06 0.88 -6.66
N GLN A 96 -9.63 1.51 -5.63
CA GLN A 96 -10.77 0.96 -4.90
C GLN A 96 -11.98 0.75 -5.82
N ALA A 97 -12.29 1.73 -6.67
CA ALA A 97 -13.36 1.63 -7.65
C ALA A 97 -13.06 0.54 -8.70
N MET A 98 -11.85 0.54 -9.29
CA MET A 98 -11.43 -0.42 -10.32
C MET A 98 -11.35 -1.85 -9.80
N SER A 99 -11.03 -2.04 -8.54
CA SER A 99 -10.98 -3.35 -7.88
C SER A 99 -12.35 -3.82 -7.36
N ASN A 100 -13.40 -3.01 -7.50
CA ASN A 100 -14.72 -3.27 -6.93
C ASN A 100 -14.67 -3.51 -5.40
N GLY A 101 -13.96 -2.64 -4.68
CA GLY A 101 -13.90 -2.67 -3.22
C GLY A 101 -12.93 -3.71 -2.62
N ARG A 102 -12.12 -4.38 -3.42
CA ARG A 102 -11.19 -5.43 -2.95
C ARG A 102 -9.82 -4.91 -2.49
N PHE A 103 -9.57 -3.62 -2.65
CA PHE A 103 -8.29 -3.03 -2.26
C PHE A 103 -8.20 -2.82 -0.75
N ILE A 104 -7.06 -3.16 -0.16
CA ILE A 104 -6.71 -2.94 1.25
C ILE A 104 -5.41 -2.13 1.29
N LEU A 105 -5.45 -0.99 1.96
CA LEU A 105 -4.33 -0.07 2.05
C LEU A 105 -3.54 -0.28 3.35
N GLY A 106 -2.46 -1.03 3.29
CA GLY A 106 -1.48 -1.05 4.37
C GLY A 106 -0.53 0.15 4.25
N VAL A 107 -0.37 0.90 5.34
CA VAL A 107 0.44 2.12 5.39
C VAL A 107 1.42 2.12 6.54
N GLY A 108 2.57 2.75 6.33
CA GLY A 108 3.61 2.92 7.34
C GLY A 108 4.31 4.27 7.24
N SER A 109 5.01 4.64 8.30
CA SER A 109 5.74 5.90 8.39
C SER A 109 7.02 5.96 7.52
N GLY A 110 7.42 4.85 6.91
CA GLY A 110 8.69 4.72 6.21
C GLY A 110 9.87 4.51 7.18
N SER A 111 10.83 3.71 6.77
CA SER A 111 11.99 3.34 7.60
C SER A 111 13.34 3.71 6.99
N THR A 112 13.38 4.19 5.76
CA THR A 112 14.61 4.42 5.00
C THR A 112 14.83 5.92 4.81
N ARG A 113 15.83 6.45 5.50
CA ARG A 113 16.21 7.86 5.42
C ARG A 113 16.53 8.31 3.99
N ASP A 114 17.27 7.49 3.24
CA ASP A 114 17.67 7.81 1.87
C ASP A 114 16.48 8.05 0.92
N ASP A 115 15.35 7.35 1.14
CA ASP A 115 14.14 7.56 0.35
C ASP A 115 13.53 8.95 0.61
N PHE A 116 13.61 9.42 1.86
CA PHE A 116 13.14 10.76 2.25
C PHE A 116 14.06 11.85 1.66
N GLU A 117 15.36 11.68 1.80
CA GLU A 117 16.36 12.61 1.28
C GLU A 117 16.27 12.73 -0.24
N LEU A 118 16.12 11.59 -0.95
CA LEU A 118 15.96 11.57 -2.41
C LEU A 118 14.74 12.37 -2.88
N LEU A 119 13.64 12.33 -2.13
CA LEU A 119 12.40 13.04 -2.46
C LEU A 119 12.30 14.43 -1.83
N GLY A 120 13.27 14.85 -1.01
CA GLY A 120 13.24 16.13 -0.31
C GLY A 120 12.25 16.18 0.86
N TYR A 121 11.91 15.04 1.45
CA TYR A 121 11.03 14.96 2.62
C TYR A 121 11.81 14.81 3.93
N ASP A 122 11.20 15.24 5.03
CA ASP A 122 11.78 15.21 6.36
C ASP A 122 11.58 13.83 7.04
N TYR A 123 12.67 13.08 7.13
CA TYR A 123 12.68 11.77 7.80
C TYR A 123 12.42 11.86 9.31
N ASP A 124 12.94 12.87 9.98
CA ASP A 124 12.90 12.95 11.44
C ASP A 124 11.48 13.26 11.96
N HIS A 125 10.69 13.95 11.14
CA HIS A 125 9.28 14.24 11.43
C HIS A 125 8.29 13.23 10.82
N ARG A 126 8.76 12.12 10.20
CA ARG A 126 7.93 11.16 9.47
C ARG A 126 6.73 10.60 10.26
N PHE A 127 6.84 10.42 11.57
CA PHE A 127 5.73 9.92 12.39
C PHE A 127 4.62 10.95 12.58
N ARG A 128 4.98 12.23 12.70
CA ARG A 128 4.02 13.32 12.75
C ARG A 128 3.33 13.48 11.40
N THR A 129 4.11 13.51 10.33
CA THR A 129 3.63 13.57 8.96
C THR A 129 2.69 12.41 8.67
N PHE A 130 3.08 11.18 9.01
CA PHE A 130 2.26 9.98 8.83
C PHE A 130 0.86 10.10 9.44
N ARG A 131 0.76 10.59 10.68
CA ARG A 131 -0.54 10.78 11.34
C ARG A 131 -1.35 11.86 10.66
N ASN A 132 -0.74 13.01 10.37
CA ASN A 132 -1.39 14.12 9.69
C ASN A 132 -1.92 13.69 8.30
N ASP A 133 -1.13 12.94 7.55
CA ASP A 133 -1.49 12.48 6.23
C ASP A 133 -2.67 11.49 6.26
N LEU A 134 -2.74 10.61 7.27
CA LEU A 134 -3.90 9.75 7.49
C LEU A 134 -5.18 10.56 7.75
N GLU A 135 -5.09 11.61 8.56
CA GLU A 135 -6.20 12.51 8.85
C GLU A 135 -6.66 13.27 7.58
N ILE A 136 -5.71 13.74 6.76
CA ILE A 136 -5.98 14.38 5.48
C ILE A 136 -6.69 13.42 4.52
N MET A 137 -6.17 12.21 4.37
CA MET A 137 -6.78 11.20 3.49
C MET A 137 -8.20 10.84 3.93
N ALA A 138 -8.44 10.69 5.23
CA ALA A 138 -9.76 10.44 5.77
C ALA A 138 -10.75 11.57 5.42
N LYS A 139 -10.33 12.84 5.56
CA LYS A 139 -11.14 14.00 5.15
C LYS A 139 -11.47 13.96 3.67
N VAL A 140 -10.48 13.72 2.81
CA VAL A 140 -10.69 13.60 1.36
C VAL A 140 -11.73 12.54 1.04
N TRP A 141 -11.62 11.34 1.64
CA TRP A 141 -12.54 10.23 1.40
C TRP A 141 -13.94 10.47 1.96
N ASN A 142 -14.07 11.32 2.95
CA ASN A 142 -15.37 11.76 3.47
C ASN A 142 -16.00 12.92 2.70
N GLY A 143 -15.26 13.51 1.73
CA GLY A 143 -15.69 14.67 0.97
C GLY A 143 -15.60 15.98 1.77
N GLU A 144 -14.77 16.00 2.81
CA GLU A 144 -14.50 17.18 3.61
C GLU A 144 -13.47 18.09 2.92
N PRO A 145 -13.52 19.42 3.15
CA PRO A 145 -12.56 20.35 2.58
C PRO A 145 -11.14 20.12 3.08
N VAL A 146 -10.18 20.14 2.16
CA VAL A 146 -8.75 20.14 2.44
C VAL A 146 -8.10 21.25 1.63
N ASN A 147 -7.29 22.10 2.26
CA ASN A 147 -6.62 23.24 1.61
C ASN A 147 -7.58 24.15 0.81
N GLY A 148 -8.80 24.33 1.28
CA GLY A 148 -9.81 25.17 0.63
C GLY A 148 -10.56 24.53 -0.54
N GLY A 149 -10.31 23.25 -0.83
CA GLY A 149 -10.99 22.50 -1.90
C GLY A 149 -11.54 21.15 -1.42
N THR A 150 -12.42 20.56 -2.21
CA THR A 150 -12.97 19.21 -1.99
C THR A 150 -12.78 18.34 -3.22
N LEU A 151 -12.51 17.05 -3.03
CA LEU A 151 -12.57 16.06 -4.10
C LEU A 151 -13.90 15.32 -4.06
N SER A 152 -14.50 15.15 -5.25
CA SER A 152 -15.70 14.32 -5.39
C SER A 152 -15.33 12.85 -5.21
N ASN A 153 -16.08 12.15 -4.36
CA ASN A 153 -15.89 10.72 -4.12
C ASN A 153 -16.56 9.88 -5.21
N TRP A 154 -15.91 8.79 -5.60
CA TRP A 154 -16.52 7.76 -6.40
C TRP A 154 -17.66 7.09 -5.61
N PRO A 155 -18.79 6.76 -6.26
CA PRO A 155 -19.83 5.95 -5.63
C PRO A 155 -19.22 4.67 -5.02
N GLY A 156 -19.56 4.37 -3.78
CA GLY A 156 -19.03 3.21 -3.05
C GLY A 156 -17.61 3.36 -2.47
N CYS A 157 -16.92 4.49 -2.70
CA CYS A 157 -15.58 4.74 -2.14
C CYS A 157 -15.56 5.71 -0.96
N LYS A 158 -16.73 6.14 -0.48
CA LYS A 158 -16.81 7.03 0.69
C LYS A 158 -16.19 6.36 1.92
N GLY A 159 -15.37 7.10 2.66
CA GLY A 159 -14.63 6.59 3.81
C GLY A 159 -13.29 5.90 3.46
N GLY A 160 -13.02 5.70 2.17
CA GLY A 160 -11.79 5.05 1.70
C GLY A 160 -11.81 3.51 1.82
N PRO A 161 -10.68 2.86 1.48
CA PRO A 161 -10.51 1.42 1.66
C PRO A 161 -10.25 1.05 3.12
N PRO A 162 -10.34 -0.24 3.50
CA PRO A 162 -9.79 -0.72 4.76
C PRO A 162 -8.31 -0.36 4.89
N ILE A 163 -7.92 0.15 6.07
CA ILE A 163 -6.54 0.57 6.37
C ILE A 163 -5.91 -0.40 7.36
N LEU A 164 -4.70 -0.86 7.05
CA LEU A 164 -3.83 -1.55 7.99
C LEU A 164 -2.62 -0.67 8.34
N ILE A 165 -2.32 -0.53 9.62
CA ILE A 165 -1.16 0.21 10.09
C ILE A 165 0.04 -0.72 10.20
N GLY A 166 1.09 -0.43 9.44
CA GLY A 166 2.38 -1.10 9.59
C GLY A 166 3.12 -0.57 10.82
N ALA A 167 3.30 -1.43 11.80
CA ALA A 167 4.06 -1.08 12.99
C ALA A 167 4.91 -2.27 13.44
N TRP A 168 6.09 -1.95 13.98
CA TRP A 168 7.00 -2.93 14.55
C TRP A 168 7.40 -2.48 15.95
N ARG A 169 7.13 -3.31 16.96
CA ARG A 169 7.50 -3.07 18.36
C ARG A 169 7.12 -1.68 18.87
N SER A 170 6.00 -1.13 18.41
CA SER A 170 5.53 0.19 18.81
C SER A 170 4.14 0.11 19.43
N PRO A 171 4.03 -0.03 20.77
CA PRO A 171 2.73 -0.09 21.44
C PRO A 171 1.81 1.09 21.07
N ARG A 172 2.40 2.27 20.88
CA ARG A 172 1.65 3.46 20.45
C ARG A 172 0.96 3.28 19.11
N TRP A 173 1.66 2.73 18.11
CA TRP A 173 1.10 2.55 16.77
C TRP A 173 0.20 1.33 16.67
N ILE A 174 0.46 0.29 17.45
CA ILE A 174 -0.43 -0.87 17.58
C ILE A 174 -1.74 -0.43 18.24
N THR A 175 -1.69 0.35 19.32
CA THR A 175 -2.87 0.94 19.96
C THR A 175 -3.62 1.89 19.01
N TYR A 176 -2.89 2.68 18.21
CA TYR A 176 -3.51 3.54 17.20
C TYR A 176 -4.26 2.68 16.15
N ALA A 177 -3.63 1.62 15.65
CA ALA A 177 -4.26 0.71 14.71
C ALA A 177 -5.55 0.09 15.25
N ALA A 178 -5.52 -0.38 16.49
CA ALA A 178 -6.69 -0.97 17.16
C ALA A 178 -7.87 -0.01 17.33
N ARG A 179 -7.60 1.30 17.41
CA ARG A 179 -8.64 2.32 17.64
C ARG A 179 -9.11 3.03 16.38
N GLN A 180 -8.26 3.15 15.37
CA GLN A 180 -8.45 4.07 14.24
C GLN A 180 -8.34 3.40 12.87
N ALA A 181 -8.04 2.11 12.81
CA ALA A 181 -7.87 1.38 11.57
C ALA A 181 -8.56 0.01 11.62
N GLN A 182 -8.61 -0.68 10.49
CA GLN A 182 -9.20 -2.02 10.41
C GLN A 182 -8.26 -3.11 10.89
N GLY A 183 -6.99 -2.77 11.09
CA GLY A 183 -6.04 -3.73 11.62
C GLY A 183 -4.60 -3.24 11.64
N TRP A 184 -3.75 -4.13 12.09
CA TRP A 184 -2.32 -3.96 12.17
C TRP A 184 -1.63 -4.98 11.27
N THR A 185 -0.54 -4.58 10.62
CA THR A 185 0.34 -5.48 9.89
C THR A 185 1.75 -5.42 10.48
N PRO A 186 2.23 -6.51 11.10
CA PRO A 186 3.59 -6.60 11.61
C PRO A 186 4.59 -6.70 10.47
N SER A 187 5.84 -6.31 10.71
CA SER A 187 6.92 -6.54 9.76
C SER A 187 7.37 -8.00 9.82
N GLY A 188 7.04 -8.81 8.83
CA GLY A 188 7.48 -10.20 8.73
C GLY A 188 9.01 -10.38 8.68
N ARG A 189 9.78 -9.30 8.49
CA ARG A 189 11.24 -9.31 8.52
C ARG A 189 11.82 -9.06 9.91
N PHE A 190 11.12 -8.32 10.75
CA PHE A 190 11.63 -7.79 12.01
C PHE A 190 10.82 -8.22 13.24
N SER A 191 9.67 -8.88 13.05
CA SER A 191 8.83 -9.36 14.15
C SER A 191 9.13 -10.83 14.43
N SER A 192 9.30 -11.17 15.70
CA SER A 192 9.31 -12.55 16.20
C SER A 192 7.89 -13.02 16.54
N TRP A 193 7.73 -14.29 16.86
CA TRP A 193 6.45 -14.81 17.37
C TRP A 193 6.04 -14.12 18.68
N ASP A 194 7.00 -13.87 19.59
CA ASP A 194 6.77 -13.17 20.83
C ASP A 194 6.25 -11.74 20.61
N ASP A 195 6.77 -11.05 19.57
CA ASP A 195 6.26 -9.71 19.18
C ASP A 195 4.80 -9.75 18.69
N LEU A 196 4.34 -10.88 18.15
CA LEU A 196 2.98 -11.07 17.67
C LEU A 196 2.01 -11.43 18.80
N GLU A 197 2.48 -12.10 19.85
CA GLU A 197 1.66 -12.48 21.00
C GLU A 197 1.42 -11.32 21.95
N HIS A 198 2.34 -10.34 21.99
CA HIS A 198 2.30 -9.18 22.91
C HIS A 198 1.96 -7.85 22.22
N GLY A 199 1.62 -7.85 20.93
CA GLY A 199 1.31 -6.68 20.09
C GLY A 199 -0.16 -6.26 20.06
#